data_aa9ca8238f8470ad76954ba627fef777
#
_entry.id   aa9ca8238f8470ad76954ba627fef777
#
_cell.length_a   1.000
_cell.length_b   1.000
_cell.length_c   1.000
_cell.angle_alpha   90.00
_cell.angle_beta   90.00
_cell.angle_gamma   90.00
#
_symmetry.space_group_name_H-M   'P 1'
#
loop_
_entity.id
_entity.type
_entity.pdbx_description
1 polymer ?
#
loop_
_entity_poly.entity_id
_entity_poly.type
_entity_poly.pdbx_seq_one_letter_code
_entity_poly.pdbx_strand_id
1 'polypeptide(L)'
;MFTLVLVASLVTLAPSVGADRAFAQTAFSVSAHIGDFHVAVANYYQVPEREVIVIRERRIPDDEIPVALFIARHAGVPWTRVVDMRLRGDSWWDISVRLGVSPDVYYVPVAVAAGPPYGRALGHYKKKHRKEWRTIVLTDADVVNLVELRFLSDHYHVAPERIIEMRGHDRDFVAIHTEVRGGGKDDSHRHDVAASREQDSPGKGRGKGRGKRD
;
A
#
# COMPACT_ATOMS: atom_id res chain seq x y z
N MET A 1 -47.03 49.72 -47.92
CA MET A 1 -47.23 49.10 -46.65
C MET A 1 -46.68 47.68 -46.73
N PHE A 2 -45.46 47.47 -46.27
CA PHE A 2 -44.82 46.16 -46.16
C PHE A 2 -44.54 45.88 -44.67
N THR A 3 -45.23 44.91 -44.12
CA THR A 3 -45.14 44.50 -42.75
C THR A 3 -44.00 43.50 -42.63
N LEU A 4 -42.91 43.85 -41.94
CA LEU A 4 -41.76 42.98 -41.66
C LEU A 4 -42.10 42.14 -40.44
N VAL A 5 -42.23 40.81 -40.58
CA VAL A 5 -42.40 39.85 -39.47
C VAL A 5 -41.02 39.39 -39.03
N LEU A 6 -40.62 39.77 -37.83
CA LEU A 6 -39.37 39.36 -37.17
C LEU A 6 -39.62 38.05 -36.40
N VAL A 7 -39.08 36.94 -36.91
CA VAL A 7 -39.10 35.65 -36.19
C VAL A 7 -37.89 35.58 -35.28
N ALA A 8 -38.11 35.72 -33.97
CA ALA A 8 -37.09 35.51 -32.94
C ALA A 8 -36.94 34.02 -32.65
N SER A 9 -35.85 33.42 -33.10
CA SER A 9 -35.47 32.05 -32.74
C SER A 9 -34.85 32.05 -31.34
N LEU A 10 -35.57 31.49 -30.37
CA LEU A 10 -35.08 31.28 -29.02
C LEU A 10 -34.21 30.02 -29.00
N VAL A 11 -32.88 30.17 -28.96
CA VAL A 11 -31.95 29.08 -28.73
C VAL A 11 -31.89 28.81 -27.24
N THR A 12 -32.54 27.75 -26.78
CA THR A 12 -32.41 27.27 -25.41
C THR A 12 -31.08 26.53 -25.25
N LEU A 13 -30.13 27.18 -24.59
CA LEU A 13 -28.89 26.59 -24.18
C LEU A 13 -29.17 25.71 -22.94
N ALA A 14 -29.21 24.38 -23.09
CA ALA A 14 -29.32 23.46 -21.98
C ALA A 14 -27.96 23.41 -21.24
N PRO A 15 -27.90 23.57 -19.91
CA PRO A 15 -26.65 23.41 -19.18
C PRO A 15 -26.27 21.92 -19.15
N SER A 16 -25.04 21.60 -19.58
CA SER A 16 -24.46 20.26 -19.51
C SER A 16 -24.05 19.97 -18.05
N VAL A 17 -24.98 19.44 -17.27
CA VAL A 17 -24.80 19.11 -15.83
C VAL A 17 -24.01 17.81 -15.62
N GLY A 18 -23.53 17.14 -16.68
CA GLY A 18 -22.91 15.82 -16.57
C GLY A 18 -21.42 15.80 -16.21
N ALA A 19 -20.66 16.81 -16.62
CA ALA A 19 -19.20 16.81 -16.46
C ALA A 19 -18.76 17.11 -15.01
N ASP A 20 -19.43 18.06 -14.35
CA ASP A 20 -19.05 18.47 -13.00
C ASP A 20 -19.26 17.39 -11.92
N ARG A 21 -20.25 16.52 -12.10
CA ARG A 21 -20.50 15.40 -11.19
C ARG A 21 -19.45 14.30 -11.27
N ALA A 22 -18.95 14.00 -12.45
CA ALA A 22 -17.91 12.99 -12.64
C ALA A 22 -16.59 13.43 -12.00
N PHE A 23 -16.20 14.69 -12.18
CA PHE A 23 -14.99 15.25 -11.54
C PHE A 23 -15.11 15.31 -10.01
N ALA A 24 -16.27 15.70 -9.48
CA ALA A 24 -16.50 15.76 -8.04
C ALA A 24 -16.46 14.36 -7.40
N GLN A 25 -17.03 13.34 -8.04
CA GLN A 25 -17.01 11.97 -7.54
C GLN A 25 -15.60 11.36 -7.58
N THR A 26 -14.82 11.63 -8.63
CA THR A 26 -13.45 11.12 -8.75
C THR A 26 -12.55 11.80 -7.71
N ALA A 27 -12.65 13.11 -7.53
CA ALA A 27 -11.89 13.84 -6.52
C ALA A 27 -12.23 13.40 -5.09
N PHE A 28 -13.51 13.15 -4.79
CA PHE A 28 -13.96 12.66 -3.48
C PHE A 28 -13.44 11.25 -3.20
N SER A 29 -13.47 10.34 -4.16
CA SER A 29 -12.96 8.96 -3.99
C SER A 29 -11.44 8.94 -3.76
N VAL A 30 -10.67 9.73 -4.53
CA VAL A 30 -9.22 9.84 -4.33
C VAL A 30 -8.89 10.41 -2.96
N SER A 31 -9.57 11.46 -2.51
CA SER A 31 -9.37 12.04 -1.18
C SER A 31 -9.71 11.06 -0.05
N ALA A 32 -10.75 10.25 -0.22
CA ALA A 32 -11.13 9.22 0.76
C ALA A 32 -10.05 8.12 0.86
N HIS A 33 -9.50 7.64 -0.27
CA HIS A 33 -8.45 6.63 -0.28
C HIS A 33 -7.14 7.14 0.34
N ILE A 34 -6.78 8.39 0.12
CA ILE A 34 -5.63 9.02 0.77
C ILE A 34 -5.85 9.11 2.28
N GLY A 35 -7.04 9.52 2.73
CA GLY A 35 -7.39 9.55 4.15
C GLY A 35 -7.26 8.18 4.82
N ASP A 36 -7.77 7.14 4.19
CA ASP A 36 -7.66 5.77 4.68
C ASP A 36 -6.20 5.30 4.79
N PHE A 37 -5.35 5.67 3.83
CA PHE A 37 -3.92 5.37 3.87
C PHE A 37 -3.24 6.06 5.06
N HIS A 38 -3.55 7.34 5.30
CA HIS A 38 -3.00 8.08 6.44
C HIS A 38 -3.41 7.47 7.80
N VAL A 39 -4.67 7.03 7.91
CA VAL A 39 -5.15 6.31 9.11
C VAL A 39 -4.38 5.00 9.30
N ALA A 40 -4.15 4.23 8.24
CA ALA A 40 -3.38 2.99 8.31
C ALA A 40 -1.92 3.25 8.73
N VAL A 41 -1.28 4.27 8.18
CA VAL A 41 0.08 4.71 8.54
C VAL A 41 0.13 5.13 10.02
N ALA A 42 -0.81 5.96 10.48
CA ALA A 42 -0.89 6.41 11.87
C ALA A 42 -1.02 5.22 12.84
N ASN A 43 -1.90 4.27 12.52
CA ASN A 43 -2.12 3.06 13.31
C ASN A 43 -0.87 2.16 13.37
N TYR A 44 -0.22 1.93 12.23
CA TYR A 44 0.97 1.08 12.17
C TYR A 44 2.16 1.67 12.94
N TYR A 45 2.38 2.98 12.79
CA TYR A 45 3.48 3.67 13.50
C TYR A 45 3.11 4.10 14.92
N GLN A 46 1.85 3.89 15.36
CA GLN A 46 1.37 4.26 16.70
C GLN A 46 1.54 5.77 16.98
N VAL A 47 1.23 6.59 15.99
CA VAL A 47 1.23 8.06 16.10
C VAL A 47 -0.20 8.58 15.92
N PRO A 48 -0.54 9.74 16.50
CA PRO A 48 -1.82 10.38 16.23
C PRO A 48 -1.97 10.72 14.73
N GLU A 49 -3.16 10.51 14.15
CA GLU A 49 -3.44 10.79 12.74
C GLU A 49 -3.11 12.24 12.35
N ARG A 50 -3.36 13.20 13.27
CA ARG A 50 -2.99 14.60 13.08
C ARG A 50 -1.50 14.81 12.76
N GLU A 51 -0.61 13.96 13.27
CA GLU A 51 0.83 14.06 12.97
C GLU A 51 1.13 13.65 11.54
N VAL A 52 0.46 12.61 11.03
CA VAL A 52 0.54 12.20 9.62
C VAL A 52 0.06 13.33 8.71
N ILE A 53 -1.06 13.97 9.06
CA ILE A 53 -1.59 15.12 8.33
C ILE A 53 -0.57 16.28 8.34
N VAL A 54 0.04 16.60 9.47
CA VAL A 54 1.05 17.67 9.57
C VAL A 54 2.29 17.34 8.71
N ILE A 55 2.74 16.07 8.68
CA ILE A 55 3.87 15.68 7.80
C ILE A 55 3.51 15.94 6.33
N ARG A 56 2.29 15.57 5.91
CA ARG A 56 1.80 15.82 4.55
C ARG A 56 1.72 17.32 4.23
N GLU A 57 1.18 18.13 5.14
CA GLU A 57 1.09 19.59 4.99
C GLU A 57 2.47 20.24 4.83
N ARG A 58 3.51 19.62 5.36
CA ARG A 58 4.91 20.01 5.14
C ARG A 58 5.46 19.57 3.78
N ARG A 59 4.60 19.09 2.86
CA ARG A 59 4.93 18.68 1.49
C ARG A 59 5.82 17.44 1.39
N ILE A 60 5.76 16.55 2.37
CA ILE A 60 6.28 15.19 2.22
C ILE A 60 5.26 14.39 1.40
N PRO A 61 5.65 13.73 0.30
CA PRO A 61 4.78 12.87 -0.48
C PRO A 61 4.14 11.77 0.36
N ASP A 62 2.92 11.35 0.01
CA ASP A 62 2.15 10.39 0.81
C ASP A 62 2.92 9.05 0.99
N ASP A 63 3.59 8.56 -0.04
CA ASP A 63 4.44 7.36 -0.02
C ASP A 63 5.77 7.53 0.74
N GLU A 64 6.18 8.76 1.04
CA GLU A 64 7.37 9.05 1.85
C GLU A 64 7.05 9.28 3.34
N ILE A 65 5.77 9.47 3.72
CA ILE A 65 5.38 9.66 5.13
C ILE A 65 5.77 8.45 5.99
N PRO A 66 5.49 7.20 5.58
CA PRO A 66 5.96 6.01 6.30
C PRO A 66 7.47 5.98 6.51
N VAL A 67 8.25 6.48 5.53
CA VAL A 67 9.71 6.54 5.63
C VAL A 67 10.17 7.47 6.74
N ALA A 68 9.57 8.67 6.83
CA ALA A 68 9.89 9.63 7.88
C ALA A 68 9.63 9.04 9.29
N LEU A 69 8.49 8.38 9.46
CA LEU A 69 8.11 7.72 10.72
C LEU A 69 8.98 6.49 11.02
N PHE A 70 9.32 5.70 10.02
CA PHE A 70 10.20 4.54 10.13
C PHE A 70 11.58 4.94 10.65
N ILE A 71 12.21 5.93 10.01
CA ILE A 71 13.54 6.43 10.40
C ILE A 71 13.48 7.01 11.81
N ALA A 72 12.46 7.83 12.13
CA ALA A 72 12.27 8.42 13.44
C ALA A 72 12.19 7.36 14.55
N ARG A 73 11.39 6.31 14.32
CA ARG A 73 11.24 5.18 15.25
C ARG A 73 12.56 4.44 15.49
N HIS A 74 13.29 4.11 14.41
CA HIS A 74 14.54 3.35 14.51
C HIS A 74 15.71 4.17 15.06
N ALA A 75 15.71 5.48 14.83
CA ALA A 75 16.69 6.41 15.38
C ALA A 75 16.38 6.86 16.82
N GLY A 76 15.16 6.62 17.31
CA GLY A 76 14.73 7.11 18.63
C GLY A 76 14.63 8.64 18.70
N VAL A 77 14.28 9.32 17.59
CA VAL A 77 14.16 10.78 17.51
C VAL A 77 12.73 11.18 17.13
N PRO A 78 12.30 12.42 17.44
CA PRO A 78 11.03 12.92 16.94
C PRO A 78 11.01 12.96 15.40
N TRP A 79 9.88 12.60 14.80
CA TRP A 79 9.69 12.63 13.34
C TRP A 79 9.95 14.03 12.74
N THR A 80 9.69 15.09 13.49
CA THR A 80 9.95 16.48 13.08
C THR A 80 11.40 16.68 12.67
N ARG A 81 12.37 16.08 13.41
CA ARG A 81 13.79 16.15 13.08
C ARG A 81 14.10 15.50 11.74
N VAL A 82 13.47 14.34 11.45
CA VAL A 82 13.64 13.61 10.19
C VAL A 82 13.08 14.40 9.02
N VAL A 83 11.87 14.93 9.18
CA VAL A 83 11.21 15.78 8.18
C VAL A 83 11.99 17.06 7.92
N ASP A 84 12.53 17.70 8.97
CA ASP A 84 13.37 18.89 8.80
C ASP A 84 14.65 18.61 7.98
N MET A 85 15.27 17.44 8.15
CA MET A 85 16.41 17.02 7.35
C MET A 85 16.00 16.81 5.89
N ARG A 86 14.89 16.12 5.64
CA ARG A 86 14.36 15.89 4.29
C ARG A 86 14.05 17.20 3.55
N LEU A 87 13.41 18.15 4.21
CA LEU A 87 13.09 19.47 3.66
C LEU A 87 14.31 20.35 3.37
N ARG A 88 15.45 20.08 4.00
CA ARG A 88 16.73 20.70 3.65
C ARG A 88 17.40 20.05 2.44
N GLY A 89 16.81 18.98 1.86
CA GLY A 89 17.31 18.27 0.70
C GLY A 89 18.18 17.06 1.00
N ASP A 90 18.29 16.64 2.26
CA ASP A 90 18.99 15.39 2.60
C ASP A 90 18.23 14.20 1.99
N SER A 91 18.95 13.21 1.44
CA SER A 91 18.35 11.96 0.98
C SER A 91 17.87 11.11 2.16
N TRP A 92 16.91 10.23 1.94
CA TRP A 92 16.45 9.29 2.98
C TRP A 92 17.59 8.41 3.49
N TRP A 93 18.50 8.05 2.58
CA TRP A 93 19.68 7.29 2.96
C TRP A 93 20.66 8.11 3.83
N ASP A 94 20.95 9.34 3.45
CA ASP A 94 21.84 10.22 4.24
C ASP A 94 21.27 10.52 5.63
N ILE A 95 19.94 10.73 5.71
CA ILE A 95 19.25 10.92 6.98
C ILE A 95 19.44 9.68 7.86
N SER A 96 19.24 8.48 7.29
CA SER A 96 19.42 7.20 8.01
C SER A 96 20.83 7.07 8.56
N VAL A 97 21.84 7.31 7.73
CA VAL A 97 23.25 7.24 8.12
C VAL A 97 23.56 8.24 9.23
N ARG A 98 23.14 9.50 9.08
CA ARG A 98 23.38 10.56 10.10
C ARG A 98 22.70 10.29 11.43
N LEU A 99 21.55 9.63 11.41
CA LEU A 99 20.82 9.27 12.62
C LEU A 99 21.19 7.89 13.17
N GLY A 100 22.17 7.21 12.56
CA GLY A 100 22.67 5.92 13.03
C GLY A 100 21.73 4.75 12.76
N VAL A 101 20.79 4.90 11.83
CA VAL A 101 19.88 3.81 11.40
C VAL A 101 20.63 2.83 10.52
N SER A 102 20.77 1.62 11.00
CA SER A 102 21.54 0.57 10.29
C SER A 102 20.78 0.01 9.08
N PRO A 103 21.47 -0.31 7.96
CA PRO A 103 20.85 -0.88 6.77
C PRO A 103 20.03 -2.16 7.01
N ASP A 104 20.38 -2.96 8.01
CA ASP A 104 19.72 -4.21 8.32
C ASP A 104 18.24 -4.06 8.71
N VAL A 105 17.85 -2.88 9.24
CA VAL A 105 16.44 -2.62 9.59
C VAL A 105 15.51 -2.49 8.37
N TYR A 106 16.06 -2.23 7.19
CA TYR A 106 15.29 -2.14 5.94
C TYR A 106 15.03 -3.51 5.29
N TYR A 107 15.74 -4.54 5.70
CA TYR A 107 15.59 -5.86 5.10
C TYR A 107 14.22 -6.46 5.36
N VAL A 108 13.52 -6.83 4.30
CA VAL A 108 12.27 -7.60 4.33
C VAL A 108 12.56 -9.01 3.79
N PRO A 109 12.31 -10.07 4.58
CA PRO A 109 12.48 -11.44 4.10
C PRO A 109 11.50 -11.73 2.96
N VAL A 110 12.00 -12.28 1.84
CA VAL A 110 11.18 -12.74 0.73
C VAL A 110 11.65 -14.13 0.29
N ALA A 111 10.69 -15.02 0.02
CA ALA A 111 10.96 -16.41 -0.34
C ALA A 111 11.48 -16.56 -1.77
N VAL A 112 11.06 -15.67 -2.67
CA VAL A 112 11.41 -15.72 -4.09
C VAL A 112 12.37 -14.61 -4.49
N ALA A 113 12.97 -14.71 -5.68
CA ALA A 113 13.75 -13.62 -6.25
C ALA A 113 12.79 -12.48 -6.66
N ALA A 114 13.00 -11.30 -6.07
CA ALA A 114 12.23 -10.12 -6.40
C ALA A 114 12.73 -9.49 -7.71
N GLY A 115 11.80 -9.12 -8.59
CA GLY A 115 12.05 -8.28 -9.75
C GLY A 115 12.15 -6.79 -9.38
N PRO A 116 12.24 -5.89 -10.38
CA PRO A 116 12.12 -4.45 -10.15
C PRO A 116 10.79 -4.10 -9.44
N PRO A 117 10.78 -3.06 -8.57
CA PRO A 117 11.92 -2.20 -8.19
C PRO A 117 12.78 -2.76 -7.05
N TYR A 118 12.46 -3.90 -6.48
CA TYR A 118 13.07 -4.45 -5.26
C TYR A 118 14.35 -5.26 -5.50
N GLY A 119 14.51 -5.81 -6.72
CA GLY A 119 15.53 -6.82 -7.01
C GLY A 119 16.95 -6.38 -6.70
N ARG A 120 17.28 -5.10 -6.91
CA ARG A 120 18.59 -4.54 -6.61
C ARG A 120 18.82 -4.48 -5.10
N ALA A 121 17.93 -3.86 -4.36
CA ALA A 121 18.06 -3.68 -2.91
C ALA A 121 18.12 -5.02 -2.19
N LEU A 122 17.16 -5.92 -2.45
CA LEU A 122 17.13 -7.26 -1.84
C LEU A 122 18.31 -8.13 -2.29
N GLY A 123 18.81 -7.93 -3.52
CA GLY A 123 20.01 -8.59 -4.04
C GLY A 123 21.27 -8.24 -3.24
N HIS A 124 21.41 -7.02 -2.73
CA HIS A 124 22.52 -6.65 -1.85
C HIS A 124 22.52 -7.49 -0.56
N TYR A 125 21.35 -7.67 0.07
CA TYR A 125 21.21 -8.47 1.30
C TYR A 125 21.46 -9.97 1.03
N LYS A 126 21.00 -10.52 -0.11
CA LYS A 126 21.22 -11.93 -0.47
C LYS A 126 22.69 -12.26 -0.77
N LYS A 127 23.46 -11.30 -1.32
CA LYS A 127 24.85 -11.49 -1.71
C LYS A 127 25.86 -11.34 -0.58
N LYS A 128 25.47 -10.70 0.51
CA LYS A 128 26.34 -10.38 1.63
C LYS A 128 26.00 -11.21 2.86
N HIS A 129 27.00 -11.63 3.63
CA HIS A 129 26.76 -12.18 4.96
C HIS A 129 26.10 -11.13 5.87
N ARG A 130 25.23 -11.55 6.79
CA ARG A 130 24.49 -10.64 7.68
C ARG A 130 25.40 -9.68 8.45
N LYS A 131 26.60 -10.09 8.79
CA LYS A 131 27.60 -9.22 9.46
C LYS A 131 28.06 -8.03 8.58
N GLU A 132 27.95 -8.17 7.27
CA GLU A 132 28.35 -7.17 6.29
C GLU A 132 27.20 -6.25 5.86
N TRP A 133 25.97 -6.51 6.30
CA TRP A 133 24.81 -5.70 5.91
C TRP A 133 24.95 -4.23 6.26
N ARG A 134 25.73 -3.90 7.31
CA ARG A 134 26.04 -2.52 7.68
C ARG A 134 26.80 -1.73 6.60
N THR A 135 27.38 -2.41 5.61
CA THR A 135 28.07 -1.81 4.48
C THR A 135 27.18 -1.65 3.23
N ILE A 136 25.91 -2.03 3.31
CA ILE A 136 24.96 -1.86 2.22
C ILE A 136 24.62 -0.38 2.12
N VAL A 137 24.61 0.12 0.89
CA VAL A 137 24.17 1.48 0.56
C VAL A 137 22.88 1.36 -0.23
N LEU A 138 21.85 2.08 0.20
CA LEU A 138 20.53 2.13 -0.46
C LEU A 138 20.37 3.48 -1.17
N THR A 139 19.56 3.49 -2.21
CA THR A 139 19.05 4.74 -2.79
C THR A 139 17.77 5.17 -2.09
N ASP A 140 17.33 6.41 -2.29
CA ASP A 140 16.04 6.90 -1.78
C ASP A 140 14.88 5.99 -2.23
N ALA A 141 14.86 5.62 -3.50
CA ALA A 141 13.85 4.70 -4.02
C ALA A 141 13.90 3.31 -3.34
N ASP A 142 15.09 2.78 -3.03
CA ASP A 142 15.22 1.52 -2.29
C ASP A 142 14.65 1.66 -0.87
N VAL A 143 14.94 2.78 -0.20
CA VAL A 143 14.43 3.07 1.16
C VAL A 143 12.90 3.15 1.14
N VAL A 144 12.31 3.95 0.24
CA VAL A 144 10.85 4.08 0.09
C VAL A 144 10.22 2.71 -0.17
N ASN A 145 10.69 2.00 -1.20
CA ASN A 145 10.13 0.71 -1.56
C ASN A 145 10.20 -0.33 -0.43
N LEU A 146 11.32 -0.43 0.29
CA LEU A 146 11.49 -1.41 1.38
C LEU A 146 10.66 -1.07 2.61
N VAL A 147 10.52 0.22 2.96
CA VAL A 147 9.68 0.66 4.07
C VAL A 147 8.21 0.41 3.76
N GLU A 148 7.75 0.76 2.56
CA GLU A 148 6.37 0.53 2.13
C GLU A 148 6.03 -0.96 2.03
N LEU A 149 6.95 -1.77 1.48
CA LEU A 149 6.80 -3.22 1.45
C LEU A 149 6.57 -3.78 2.86
N ARG A 150 7.40 -3.36 3.82
CA ARG A 150 7.26 -3.76 5.21
C ARG A 150 5.93 -3.30 5.79
N PHE A 151 5.61 -2.02 5.65
CA PHE A 151 4.38 -1.44 6.20
C PHE A 151 3.14 -2.19 5.70
N LEU A 152 2.99 -2.34 4.38
CA LEU A 152 1.83 -3.01 3.80
C LEU A 152 1.77 -4.50 4.18
N SER A 153 2.92 -5.18 4.17
CA SER A 153 2.99 -6.59 4.54
C SER A 153 2.64 -6.84 6.00
N ASP A 154 3.24 -6.07 6.90
CA ASP A 154 3.04 -6.24 8.35
C ASP A 154 1.64 -5.78 8.78
N HIS A 155 1.15 -4.64 8.24
CA HIS A 155 -0.13 -4.06 8.65
C HIS A 155 -1.34 -4.86 8.15
N TYR A 156 -1.27 -5.40 6.93
CA TYR A 156 -2.36 -6.17 6.32
C TYR A 156 -2.18 -7.68 6.39
N HIS A 157 -1.05 -8.16 6.96
CA HIS A 157 -0.70 -9.58 7.01
C HIS A 157 -0.68 -10.24 5.63
N VAL A 158 -0.24 -9.49 4.61
CA VAL A 158 -0.11 -9.94 3.23
C VAL A 158 1.35 -10.35 2.97
N ALA A 159 1.54 -11.47 2.27
CA ALA A 159 2.90 -11.91 1.92
C ALA A 159 3.64 -10.81 1.12
N PRO A 160 4.91 -10.52 1.47
CA PRO A 160 5.70 -9.50 0.77
C PRO A 160 5.76 -9.72 -0.75
N GLU A 161 5.77 -10.97 -1.19
CA GLU A 161 5.78 -11.37 -2.60
C GLU A 161 4.56 -10.83 -3.35
N ARG A 162 3.40 -10.82 -2.70
CA ARG A 162 2.16 -10.29 -3.30
C ARG A 162 2.25 -8.78 -3.49
N ILE A 163 2.79 -8.05 -2.51
CA ILE A 163 3.01 -6.60 -2.63
C ILE A 163 4.03 -6.30 -3.73
N ILE A 164 5.11 -7.10 -3.83
CA ILE A 164 6.12 -6.98 -4.89
C ILE A 164 5.50 -7.18 -6.28
N GLU A 165 4.64 -8.18 -6.44
CA GLU A 165 3.92 -8.45 -7.68
C GLU A 165 3.04 -7.25 -8.09
N MET A 166 2.24 -6.74 -7.14
CA MET A 166 1.37 -5.58 -7.38
C MET A 166 2.17 -4.34 -7.78
N ARG A 167 3.31 -4.10 -7.13
CA ARG A 167 4.20 -2.98 -7.43
C ARG A 167 4.88 -3.12 -8.80
N GLY A 168 5.18 -4.34 -9.22
CA GLY A 168 5.74 -4.67 -10.54
C GLY A 168 4.82 -4.31 -11.72
N HIS A 169 3.54 -4.05 -11.45
CA HIS A 169 2.56 -3.54 -12.42
C HIS A 169 2.40 -2.01 -12.36
N ASP A 170 3.44 -1.27 -11.95
CA ASP A 170 3.50 0.20 -11.86
C ASP A 170 2.43 0.84 -10.96
N ARG A 171 1.86 0.09 -10.02
CA ARG A 171 0.91 0.62 -9.06
C ARG A 171 1.62 1.43 -7.98
N ASP A 172 1.06 2.57 -7.61
CA ASP A 172 1.53 3.32 -6.45
C ASP A 172 1.10 2.64 -5.13
N PHE A 173 1.71 3.04 -4.02
CA PHE A 173 1.48 2.41 -2.73
C PHE A 173 0.08 2.70 -2.16
N VAL A 174 -0.54 3.84 -2.49
CA VAL A 174 -1.91 4.16 -2.08
C VAL A 174 -2.91 3.25 -2.80
N ALA A 175 -2.67 2.97 -4.10
CA ALA A 175 -3.48 2.02 -4.86
C ALA A 175 -3.34 0.59 -4.32
N ILE A 176 -2.11 0.15 -4.00
CA ILE A 176 -1.85 -1.16 -3.39
C ILE A 176 -2.53 -1.26 -2.03
N HIS A 177 -2.40 -0.23 -1.17
CA HIS A 177 -3.11 -0.14 0.11
C HIS A 177 -4.61 -0.35 -0.05
N THR A 178 -5.23 0.33 -1.00
CA THR A 178 -6.67 0.23 -1.26
C THR A 178 -7.08 -1.20 -1.65
N GLU A 179 -6.28 -1.87 -2.49
CA GLU A 179 -6.54 -3.23 -2.94
C GLU A 179 -6.37 -4.24 -1.79
N VAL A 180 -5.27 -4.21 -1.05
CA VAL A 180 -5.03 -5.17 0.04
C VAL A 180 -6.02 -5.00 1.19
N ARG A 181 -6.47 -3.78 1.46
CA ARG A 181 -7.53 -3.50 2.43
C ARG A 181 -8.86 -4.10 1.99
N GLY A 182 -9.18 -4.06 0.69
CA GLY A 182 -10.41 -4.64 0.12
C GLY A 182 -10.37 -6.16 0.05
N GLY A 183 -9.24 -6.75 -0.32
CA GLY A 183 -9.06 -8.20 -0.50
C GLY A 183 -9.09 -9.02 0.78
N GLY A 184 -8.73 -8.43 1.92
CA GLY A 184 -8.81 -9.12 3.22
C GLY A 184 -10.24 -9.46 3.68
N LYS A 185 -11.27 -8.92 3.03
CA LYS A 185 -12.67 -9.27 3.28
C LYS A 185 -13.16 -10.49 2.47
N ASP A 186 -12.55 -10.76 1.31
CA ASP A 186 -12.97 -11.87 0.44
C ASP A 186 -12.38 -13.23 0.87
N ASP A 187 -11.18 -13.26 1.40
CA ASP A 187 -10.55 -14.52 1.83
C ASP A 187 -11.15 -15.09 3.13
N SER A 188 -11.62 -14.25 4.05
CA SER A 188 -12.33 -14.72 5.24
C SER A 188 -13.66 -15.41 4.90
N HIS A 189 -14.41 -14.91 3.90
CA HIS A 189 -15.65 -15.54 3.45
C HIS A 189 -15.43 -16.83 2.67
N ARG A 190 -14.30 -17.01 1.99
CA ARG A 190 -13.98 -18.26 1.29
C ARG A 190 -13.64 -19.40 2.24
N HIS A 191 -12.96 -19.13 3.34
CA HIS A 191 -12.66 -20.14 4.35
C HIS A 191 -13.90 -20.60 5.09
N ASP A 192 -14.83 -19.70 5.42
CA ASP A 192 -16.08 -20.05 6.11
C ASP A 192 -17.03 -20.86 5.22
N VAL A 193 -17.08 -20.59 3.92
CA VAL A 193 -17.91 -21.35 2.95
C VAL A 193 -17.31 -22.73 2.65
N ALA A 194 -15.99 -22.87 2.64
CA ALA A 194 -15.32 -24.18 2.47
C ALA A 194 -15.51 -25.08 3.70
N ALA A 195 -15.39 -24.54 4.92
CA ALA A 195 -15.61 -25.26 6.16
C ALA A 195 -17.08 -25.73 6.32
N SER A 196 -18.04 -24.94 5.84
CA SER A 196 -19.46 -25.30 5.89
C SER A 196 -19.85 -26.40 4.90
N ARG A 197 -19.11 -26.60 3.80
CA ARG A 197 -19.37 -27.66 2.82
C ARG A 197 -18.84 -29.02 3.17
N GLU A 198 -17.89 -29.12 4.10
CA GLU A 198 -17.32 -30.39 4.52
C GLU A 198 -18.18 -31.12 5.58
N GLN A 199 -19.14 -30.42 6.21
CA GLN A 199 -20.03 -30.99 7.23
C GLN A 199 -21.32 -31.64 6.67
N ASP A 200 -21.62 -31.50 5.37
CA ASP A 200 -22.88 -31.97 4.78
C ASP A 200 -22.68 -33.10 3.74
N SER A 201 -21.76 -34.03 4.00
CA SER A 201 -21.62 -35.26 3.21
C SER A 201 -22.33 -36.40 3.92
N PRO A 202 -23.48 -36.92 3.35
CA PRO A 202 -24.15 -38.04 3.95
C PRO A 202 -23.32 -39.31 3.77
N GLY A 203 -23.07 -39.98 4.89
CA GLY A 203 -22.29 -41.19 4.99
C GLY A 203 -22.85 -42.31 4.11
N LYS A 204 -22.02 -42.76 3.15
CA LYS A 204 -22.31 -43.98 2.37
C LYS A 204 -22.12 -45.21 3.26
N GLY A 205 -23.25 -45.85 3.53
CA GLY A 205 -23.36 -47.10 4.31
C GLY A 205 -22.50 -48.22 3.74
N ARG A 206 -21.78 -48.87 4.65
CA ARG A 206 -21.07 -50.12 4.43
C ARG A 206 -22.07 -51.28 4.25
N GLY A 207 -22.27 -51.72 3.02
CA GLY A 207 -22.93 -53.01 2.70
C GLY A 207 -21.97 -54.15 3.05
N LYS A 208 -22.31 -54.97 4.05
CA LYS A 208 -21.72 -56.28 4.32
C LYS A 208 -22.18 -57.28 3.26
N GLY A 209 -21.30 -57.71 2.38
CA GLY A 209 -21.45 -58.89 1.53
C GLY A 209 -20.71 -60.11 2.18
N ARG A 210 -21.48 -60.98 2.76
CA ARG A 210 -21.04 -62.31 3.27
C ARG A 210 -21.18 -63.29 2.10
N GLY A 211 -20.13 -63.93 1.67
CA GLY A 211 -20.09 -65.00 0.67
C GLY A 211 -19.17 -66.12 1.11
N LYS A 212 -19.74 -67.23 1.37
CA LYS A 212 -19.22 -68.52 1.89
C LYS A 212 -18.99 -69.49 0.75
N ARG A 213 -18.04 -70.42 0.90
CA ARG A 213 -17.83 -71.71 0.16
C ARG A 213 -16.77 -71.62 -0.96
N ASP A 214 -15.91 -72.57 -1.18
CA ASP A 214 -15.60 -73.91 -0.61
C ASP A 214 -14.07 -74.09 -0.64
#